data_62311f095fb41224fe42de2a64f57ffc
#
_entry.id   62311f095fb41224fe42de2a64f57ffc
#
_cell.length_a   1.000
_cell.length_b   1.000
_cell.length_c   1.000
_cell.angle_alpha   90.00
_cell.angle_beta   90.00
_cell.angle_gamma   90.00
#
_symmetry.space_group_name_H-M   'P 1'
#
loop_
_entity.id
_entity.type
_entity.pdbx_description
1 polymer ?
#
loop_
_entity_poly.entity_id
_entity_poly.type
_entity_poly.pdbx_seq_one_letter_code
_entity_poly.pdbx_strand_id
1 'polypeptide(L)'
;MYVIQNDDGEDNTMNPTELDDNVFNRDIDNPQGEKFRNQLNNQDFVFAPGMYHALDARIAEMTGHDAAYMSGYSTVLGQFGFPDLEMVTMTEMVENAKRMAEATNLPIIADCDTGYGGIHNVRRAVREYEKAGVAAVHIEDQTTPKRCGHIAGKQIISREKAEARFTAAVDAKQSEDTVVIARTDAYGSANGDWEEHLERGRMYADAGVDLVWPEMPNPSREDAVNYAETIHETHPDLKLAFNYSSSFAWSEEDDPLTFQELGDLGYKYIFITLAGLHSGAHAVYEDFKKLAEADETGQFELEDRYLEHPTESHHELSFVSRYQDIETKFDPEARRRIEQSEGFSDEETDPITSDDD
;
A
#
# COMPACT_ATOMS: atom_id res chain seq x y z
N MET A 1 -41.05 -18.55 -2.36
CA MET A 1 -40.18 -19.58 -2.94
C MET A 1 -40.53 -19.64 -4.42
N TYR A 2 -39.73 -19.05 -5.28
CA TYR A 2 -39.91 -19.12 -6.74
C TYR A 2 -39.10 -20.32 -7.22
N VAL A 3 -39.78 -21.34 -7.68
CA VAL A 3 -39.16 -22.49 -8.36
C VAL A 3 -38.97 -22.09 -9.83
N ILE A 4 -37.73 -22.00 -10.28
CA ILE A 4 -37.44 -21.84 -11.70
C ILE A 4 -37.39 -23.29 -12.28
N GLN A 5 -38.42 -23.69 -13.00
CA GLN A 5 -38.41 -24.95 -13.76
C GLN A 5 -37.83 -24.69 -15.15
N ASN A 6 -36.86 -25.48 -15.55
CA ASN A 6 -36.44 -25.57 -16.94
C ASN A 6 -37.45 -26.33 -17.76
N ASP A 7 -37.43 -26.15 -19.09
CA ASP A 7 -38.37 -26.78 -20.08
C ASP A 7 -38.45 -28.32 -19.98
N ASP A 8 -37.50 -28.96 -19.29
CA ASP A 8 -37.43 -30.44 -19.11
C ASP A 8 -37.99 -30.93 -17.77
N GLY A 9 -38.52 -30.02 -16.92
CA GLY A 9 -39.22 -30.36 -15.68
C GLY A 9 -38.34 -30.90 -14.53
N GLU A 10 -37.01 -30.79 -14.66
CA GLU A 10 -36.09 -31.16 -13.57
C GLU A 10 -35.99 -30.03 -12.53
N ASP A 11 -36.06 -30.40 -11.26
CA ASP A 11 -35.88 -29.50 -10.13
C ASP A 11 -34.39 -29.15 -9.98
N ASN A 12 -34.03 -27.97 -10.48
CA ASN A 12 -32.67 -27.44 -10.46
C ASN A 12 -32.36 -26.69 -9.14
N THR A 13 -32.99 -27.05 -8.04
CA THR A 13 -32.61 -26.52 -6.72
C THR A 13 -31.29 -27.14 -6.28
N MET A 14 -30.22 -26.38 -6.35
CA MET A 14 -28.95 -26.75 -5.76
C MET A 14 -29.04 -26.79 -4.23
N ASN A 15 -28.48 -27.79 -3.61
CA ASN A 15 -28.28 -27.83 -2.19
C ASN A 15 -27.25 -26.75 -1.81
N PRO A 16 -27.45 -25.95 -0.73
CA PRO A 16 -26.45 -24.97 -0.29
C PRO A 16 -25.03 -25.53 -0.18
N THR A 17 -24.85 -26.81 0.13
CA THR A 17 -23.54 -27.48 0.19
C THR A 17 -22.89 -27.70 -1.18
N GLU A 18 -23.66 -27.71 -2.27
CA GLU A 18 -23.15 -27.83 -3.65
C GLU A 18 -22.65 -26.52 -4.23
N LEU A 19 -22.97 -25.38 -3.58
CA LEU A 19 -22.44 -24.06 -3.91
C LEU A 19 -21.01 -23.84 -3.39
N ASP A 20 -20.51 -24.74 -2.56
CA ASP A 20 -19.37 -24.51 -1.67
C ASP A 20 -18.06 -24.32 -2.43
N ASP A 21 -17.71 -25.19 -3.36
CA ASP A 21 -16.41 -25.18 -4.01
C ASP A 21 -16.20 -23.97 -4.94
N ASN A 22 -17.25 -23.52 -5.60
CA ASN A 22 -17.16 -22.40 -6.55
C ASN A 22 -17.23 -21.00 -5.90
N VAL A 23 -17.73 -20.90 -4.68
CA VAL A 23 -17.86 -19.63 -3.94
C VAL A 23 -16.67 -19.39 -3.04
N PHE A 24 -16.13 -20.46 -2.41
CA PHE A 24 -15.01 -20.36 -1.49
C PHE A 24 -13.62 -20.42 -2.15
N ASN A 25 -13.48 -21.12 -3.28
CA ASN A 25 -12.20 -21.38 -3.95
C ASN A 25 -12.20 -20.78 -5.37
N ARG A 26 -12.55 -19.49 -5.47
CA ARG A 26 -12.53 -18.80 -6.74
C ARG A 26 -11.11 -18.34 -7.04
N ASP A 27 -10.47 -18.89 -8.07
CA ASP A 27 -9.19 -18.39 -8.57
C ASP A 27 -9.40 -17.06 -9.29
N ILE A 28 -8.51 -16.13 -9.08
CA ILE A 28 -8.44 -14.84 -9.79
C ILE A 28 -7.00 -14.58 -10.27
N ASP A 29 -6.86 -13.86 -11.35
CA ASP A 29 -5.55 -13.36 -11.78
C ASP A 29 -5.14 -12.14 -10.96
N ASN A 30 -3.88 -12.11 -10.53
CA ASN A 30 -3.28 -10.93 -9.87
C ASN A 30 -1.98 -10.52 -10.57
N PRO A 31 -2.06 -9.80 -11.72
CA PRO A 31 -0.87 -9.41 -12.48
C PRO A 31 0.05 -8.45 -11.70
N GLN A 32 -0.47 -7.68 -10.75
CA GLN A 32 0.34 -6.84 -9.88
C GLN A 32 1.12 -7.66 -8.86
N GLY A 33 0.52 -8.72 -8.33
CA GLY A 33 1.19 -9.71 -7.50
C GLY A 33 2.31 -10.43 -8.25
N GLU A 34 2.05 -10.92 -9.46
CA GLU A 34 3.06 -11.53 -10.34
C GLU A 34 4.23 -10.57 -10.58
N LYS A 35 3.94 -9.31 -10.92
CA LYS A 35 4.96 -8.28 -11.13
C LYS A 35 5.82 -8.10 -9.89
N PHE A 36 5.20 -7.96 -8.71
CA PHE A 36 5.93 -7.78 -7.46
C PHE A 36 6.78 -9.00 -7.08
N ARG A 37 6.26 -10.22 -7.24
CA ARG A 37 7.02 -11.46 -7.06
C ARG A 37 8.24 -11.53 -7.97
N ASN A 38 8.07 -11.17 -9.23
CA ASN A 38 9.17 -11.12 -10.20
C ASN A 38 10.23 -10.09 -9.80
N GLN A 39 9.85 -8.92 -9.30
CA GLN A 39 10.77 -7.93 -8.77
C GLN A 39 11.55 -8.46 -7.55
N LEU A 40 10.84 -9.03 -6.56
CA LEU A 40 11.44 -9.62 -5.35
C LEU A 40 12.44 -10.74 -5.65
N ASN A 41 12.25 -11.47 -6.76
CA ASN A 41 13.12 -12.58 -7.15
C ASN A 41 14.32 -12.14 -7.99
N ASN A 42 14.22 -11.05 -8.74
CA ASN A 42 15.21 -10.68 -9.76
C ASN A 42 15.97 -9.38 -9.44
N GLN A 43 15.53 -8.58 -8.48
CA GLN A 43 16.23 -7.36 -8.06
C GLN A 43 16.98 -7.59 -6.74
N ASP A 44 17.98 -6.76 -6.47
CA ASP A 44 18.69 -6.78 -5.18
C ASP A 44 17.72 -6.46 -4.04
N PHE A 45 16.86 -5.48 -4.24
CA PHE A 45 15.72 -5.12 -3.39
C PHE A 45 14.68 -4.36 -4.20
N VAL A 46 13.44 -4.31 -3.69
CA VAL A 46 12.37 -3.44 -4.20
C VAL A 46 12.15 -2.33 -3.19
N PHE A 47 12.29 -1.07 -3.65
CA PHE A 47 11.99 0.10 -2.83
C PHE A 47 10.60 0.65 -3.13
N ALA A 48 9.81 0.94 -2.08
CA ALA A 48 8.49 1.55 -2.21
C ALA A 48 8.33 2.76 -1.29
N PRO A 49 8.03 3.96 -1.82
CA PRO A 49 7.66 5.09 -0.99
C PRO A 49 6.27 4.84 -0.37
N GLY A 50 6.12 5.20 0.90
CA GLY A 50 4.84 5.15 1.61
C GLY A 50 3.97 6.34 1.22
N MET A 51 2.72 6.06 0.88
CA MET A 51 1.75 7.02 0.38
C MET A 51 0.34 6.70 0.88
N TYR A 52 -0.64 7.54 0.58
CA TYR A 52 -1.97 7.41 1.16
C TYR A 52 -3.14 7.78 0.23
N HIS A 53 -2.88 8.18 -1.02
CA HIS A 53 -3.94 8.45 -1.99
C HIS A 53 -3.50 8.22 -3.44
N ALA A 54 -4.48 8.21 -4.35
CA ALA A 54 -4.30 7.86 -5.76
C ALA A 54 -3.31 8.76 -6.50
N LEU A 55 -3.26 10.07 -6.20
CA LEU A 55 -2.34 10.99 -6.84
C LEU A 55 -0.88 10.67 -6.47
N ASP A 56 -0.61 10.33 -5.19
CA ASP A 56 0.73 9.92 -4.78
C ASP A 56 1.21 8.68 -5.55
N ALA A 57 0.31 7.69 -5.74
CA ALA A 57 0.64 6.48 -6.50
C ALA A 57 1.03 6.81 -7.96
N ARG A 58 0.32 7.74 -8.58
CA ARG A 58 0.65 8.23 -9.92
C ARG A 58 1.99 8.97 -9.96
N ILE A 59 2.24 9.86 -9.01
CA ILE A 59 3.52 10.58 -8.90
C ILE A 59 4.68 9.59 -8.68
N ALA A 60 4.49 8.55 -7.87
CA ALA A 60 5.52 7.52 -7.70
C ALA A 60 5.86 6.82 -9.02
N GLU A 61 4.86 6.49 -9.85
CA GLU A 61 5.11 5.95 -11.18
C GLU A 61 5.84 6.95 -12.09
N MET A 62 5.42 8.22 -12.11
CA MET A 62 6.07 9.29 -12.88
C MET A 62 7.53 9.51 -12.49
N THR A 63 7.86 9.30 -11.22
CA THR A 63 9.23 9.45 -10.69
C THR A 63 10.08 8.19 -10.81
N GLY A 64 9.55 7.13 -11.44
CA GLY A 64 10.29 5.92 -11.79
C GLY A 64 10.45 4.91 -10.66
N HIS A 65 9.56 4.91 -9.67
CA HIS A 65 9.53 3.85 -8.67
C HIS A 65 8.99 2.54 -9.25
N ASP A 66 9.45 1.41 -8.70
CA ASP A 66 9.06 0.07 -9.13
C ASP A 66 7.83 -0.48 -8.40
N ALA A 67 7.54 0.05 -7.22
CA ALA A 67 6.42 -0.33 -6.37
C ALA A 67 5.99 0.85 -5.48
N ALA A 68 4.82 0.72 -4.84
CA ALA A 68 4.28 1.74 -3.94
C ALA A 68 3.66 1.09 -2.70
N TYR A 69 3.82 1.72 -1.56
CA TYR A 69 3.29 1.24 -0.28
C TYR A 69 2.11 2.07 0.18
N MET A 70 0.92 1.46 0.32
CA MET A 70 -0.20 2.09 0.99
C MET A 70 -0.01 2.00 2.50
N SER A 71 0.50 3.09 3.09
CA SER A 71 0.73 3.20 4.52
C SER A 71 -0.59 3.38 5.29
N GLY A 72 -0.85 2.50 6.26
CA GLY A 72 -2.00 2.62 7.15
C GLY A 72 -1.99 3.91 7.94
N TYR A 73 -0.86 4.22 8.60
CA TYR A 73 -0.71 5.47 9.34
C TYR A 73 -0.98 6.70 8.47
N SER A 74 -0.34 6.76 7.28
CA SER A 74 -0.52 7.88 6.36
C SER A 74 -1.95 8.00 5.84
N THR A 75 -2.61 6.87 5.58
CA THR A 75 -4.02 6.82 5.17
C THR A 75 -4.94 7.34 6.28
N VAL A 76 -4.77 6.84 7.51
CA VAL A 76 -5.62 7.21 8.66
C VAL A 76 -5.47 8.69 8.98
N LEU A 77 -4.24 9.21 9.04
CA LEU A 77 -4.02 10.63 9.31
C LEU A 77 -4.36 11.51 8.11
N GLY A 78 -3.90 11.14 6.92
CA GLY A 78 -4.02 12.00 5.73
C GLY A 78 -5.44 12.12 5.19
N GLN A 79 -6.25 11.06 5.27
CA GLN A 79 -7.63 11.08 4.75
C GLN A 79 -8.69 11.35 5.83
N PHE A 80 -8.46 10.91 7.06
CA PHE A 80 -9.46 10.98 8.13
C PHE A 80 -9.10 11.95 9.26
N GLY A 81 -7.83 12.37 9.37
CA GLY A 81 -7.36 13.21 10.46
C GLY A 81 -7.30 12.48 11.81
N PHE A 82 -7.32 11.15 11.82
CA PHE A 82 -7.31 10.33 13.03
C PHE A 82 -5.89 9.82 13.36
N PRO A 83 -5.63 9.52 14.63
CA PRO A 83 -4.44 8.75 15.00
C PRO A 83 -4.57 7.28 14.54
N ASP A 84 -3.44 6.64 14.28
CA ASP A 84 -3.38 5.22 13.89
C ASP A 84 -3.59 4.29 15.10
N LEU A 85 -4.86 4.09 15.46
CA LEU A 85 -5.34 3.30 16.59
C LEU A 85 -6.51 2.37 16.19
N GLU A 86 -6.49 1.85 14.97
CA GLU A 86 -7.53 0.95 14.42
C GLU A 86 -8.94 1.59 14.39
N MET A 87 -8.99 2.91 14.10
CA MET A 87 -10.25 3.67 14.04
C MET A 87 -10.92 3.60 12.66
N VAL A 88 -10.16 3.27 11.61
CA VAL A 88 -10.63 3.15 10.23
C VAL A 88 -10.99 1.70 9.94
N THR A 89 -12.09 1.48 9.24
CA THR A 89 -12.59 0.13 8.96
C THR A 89 -11.89 -0.53 7.78
N MET A 90 -11.94 -1.87 7.70
CA MET A 90 -11.46 -2.62 6.53
C MET A 90 -12.04 -2.07 5.22
N THR A 91 -13.33 -1.74 5.18
CA THR A 91 -13.98 -1.27 3.95
C THR A 91 -13.38 0.05 3.47
N GLU A 92 -13.10 0.98 4.38
CA GLU A 92 -12.48 2.26 4.05
C GLU A 92 -11.04 2.08 3.56
N MET A 93 -10.29 1.19 4.19
CA MET A 93 -8.91 0.89 3.78
C MET A 93 -8.85 0.19 2.41
N VAL A 94 -9.69 -0.82 2.18
CA VAL A 94 -9.80 -1.52 0.89
C VAL A 94 -10.23 -0.57 -0.23
N GLU A 95 -11.17 0.34 0.03
CA GLU A 95 -11.60 1.34 -0.94
C GLU A 95 -10.46 2.30 -1.32
N ASN A 96 -9.62 2.70 -0.37
CA ASN A 96 -8.42 3.49 -0.66
C ASN A 96 -7.40 2.68 -1.47
N ALA A 97 -7.13 1.44 -1.09
CA ALA A 97 -6.23 0.54 -1.82
C ALA A 97 -6.66 0.38 -3.28
N LYS A 98 -7.96 0.19 -3.53
CA LYS A 98 -8.54 0.11 -4.86
C LYS A 98 -8.28 1.37 -5.69
N ARG A 99 -8.55 2.56 -5.13
CA ARG A 99 -8.31 3.84 -5.82
C ARG A 99 -6.83 4.01 -6.18
N MET A 100 -5.93 3.59 -5.30
CA MET A 100 -4.49 3.65 -5.56
C MET A 100 -4.10 2.67 -6.67
N ALA A 101 -4.58 1.41 -6.60
CA ALA A 101 -4.29 0.39 -7.61
C ALA A 101 -4.84 0.75 -9.00
N GLU A 102 -6.01 1.42 -9.08
CA GLU A 102 -6.59 1.89 -10.33
C GLU A 102 -5.88 3.12 -10.92
N ALA A 103 -5.11 3.87 -10.12
CA ALA A 103 -4.46 5.10 -10.53
C ALA A 103 -3.07 4.91 -11.15
N THR A 104 -2.46 3.73 -11.01
CA THR A 104 -1.08 3.44 -11.42
C THR A 104 -0.91 2.01 -11.92
N ASN A 105 0.17 1.75 -12.66
CA ASN A 105 0.61 0.40 -13.03
C ASN A 105 1.65 -0.19 -12.05
N LEU A 106 1.94 0.51 -10.96
CA LEU A 106 2.83 0.00 -9.92
C LEU A 106 2.16 -1.06 -9.06
N PRO A 107 2.86 -2.12 -8.65
CA PRO A 107 2.42 -2.98 -7.57
C PRO A 107 2.16 -2.15 -6.31
N ILE A 108 0.96 -2.26 -5.76
CA ILE A 108 0.60 -1.64 -4.49
C ILE A 108 0.72 -2.70 -3.38
N ILE A 109 1.54 -2.41 -2.38
CA ILE A 109 1.64 -3.19 -1.15
C ILE A 109 0.78 -2.49 -0.10
N ALA A 110 -0.22 -3.17 0.46
CA ALA A 110 -1.21 -2.53 1.30
C ALA A 110 -1.12 -2.94 2.77
N ASP A 111 -1.27 -1.96 3.66
CA ASP A 111 -1.47 -2.18 5.09
C ASP A 111 -2.85 -2.81 5.32
N CYS A 112 -2.89 -3.94 6.01
CA CYS A 112 -4.09 -4.69 6.36
C CYS A 112 -4.26 -4.79 7.89
N ASP A 113 -3.60 -3.93 8.66
CA ASP A 113 -3.64 -3.88 10.11
C ASP A 113 -3.49 -5.29 10.74
N THR A 114 -4.36 -5.66 11.68
CA THR A 114 -4.41 -7.00 12.30
C THR A 114 -5.26 -8.00 11.50
N GLY A 115 -5.73 -7.65 10.30
CA GLY A 115 -6.73 -8.42 9.54
C GLY A 115 -8.17 -8.17 10.01
N TYR A 116 -8.40 -7.08 10.76
CA TYR A 116 -9.72 -6.55 11.17
C TYR A 116 -10.57 -7.50 11.99
N GLY A 117 -9.97 -8.43 12.72
CA GLY A 117 -10.69 -9.30 13.66
C GLY A 117 -10.21 -10.75 13.73
N GLY A 118 -11.12 -11.71 13.83
CA GLY A 118 -10.81 -13.13 13.91
C GLY A 118 -10.46 -13.74 12.54
N ILE A 119 -10.19 -15.05 12.52
CA ILE A 119 -9.74 -15.79 11.32
C ILE A 119 -10.62 -15.54 10.09
N HIS A 120 -11.94 -15.48 10.23
CA HIS A 120 -12.84 -15.21 9.12
C HIS A 120 -12.70 -13.78 8.57
N ASN A 121 -12.38 -12.81 9.45
CA ASN A 121 -12.11 -11.43 9.03
C ASN A 121 -10.80 -11.34 8.26
N VAL A 122 -9.74 -12.00 8.75
CA VAL A 122 -8.44 -12.09 8.06
C VAL A 122 -8.61 -12.66 6.65
N ARG A 123 -9.28 -13.81 6.52
CA ARG A 123 -9.58 -14.43 5.22
C ARG A 123 -10.37 -13.50 4.29
N ARG A 124 -11.37 -12.81 4.83
CA ARG A 124 -12.16 -11.84 4.08
C ARG A 124 -11.28 -10.65 3.65
N ALA A 125 -10.46 -10.12 4.55
CA ALA A 125 -9.60 -8.98 4.26
C ALA A 125 -8.64 -9.30 3.10
N VAL A 126 -7.90 -10.41 3.14
CA VAL A 126 -7.00 -10.82 2.05
C VAL A 126 -7.75 -10.82 0.70
N ARG A 127 -8.91 -11.45 0.64
CA ARG A 127 -9.73 -11.53 -0.59
C ARG A 127 -10.26 -10.19 -1.08
N GLU A 128 -10.64 -9.29 -0.17
CA GLU A 128 -11.12 -7.96 -0.56
C GLU A 128 -9.97 -7.09 -1.08
N TYR A 129 -8.78 -7.20 -0.49
CA TYR A 129 -7.59 -6.52 -1.01
C TYR A 129 -7.13 -7.09 -2.37
N GLU A 130 -7.17 -8.41 -2.57
CA GLU A 130 -6.92 -9.01 -3.89
C GLU A 130 -7.86 -8.46 -4.97
N LYS A 131 -9.17 -8.40 -4.68
CA LYS A 131 -10.17 -7.81 -5.59
C LYS A 131 -9.97 -6.32 -5.82
N ALA A 132 -9.37 -5.62 -4.88
CA ALA A 132 -8.98 -4.22 -5.04
C ALA A 132 -7.78 -4.04 -5.99
N GLY A 133 -7.11 -5.13 -6.38
CA GLY A 133 -5.99 -5.12 -7.32
C GLY A 133 -4.63 -4.84 -6.68
N VAL A 134 -4.47 -5.05 -5.36
CA VAL A 134 -3.17 -4.90 -4.71
C VAL A 134 -2.27 -6.10 -5.00
N ALA A 135 -0.96 -5.88 -5.04
CA ALA A 135 0.04 -6.92 -5.24
C ALA A 135 0.30 -7.73 -3.96
N ALA A 136 0.25 -7.05 -2.82
CA ALA A 136 0.59 -7.62 -1.53
C ALA A 136 -0.22 -7.00 -0.40
N VAL A 137 -0.38 -7.78 0.68
CA VAL A 137 -0.89 -7.29 1.96
C VAL A 137 0.11 -7.61 3.06
N HIS A 138 0.29 -6.70 4.01
CA HIS A 138 0.94 -7.04 5.26
C HIS A 138 -0.06 -7.03 6.42
N ILE A 139 0.10 -8.01 7.30
CA ILE A 139 -0.75 -8.22 8.47
C ILE A 139 0.16 -8.29 9.69
N GLU A 140 -0.25 -7.71 10.81
CA GLU A 140 0.54 -7.70 12.03
C GLU A 140 -0.04 -8.58 13.15
N ASP A 141 0.82 -8.96 14.10
CA ASP A 141 0.49 -9.86 15.20
C ASP A 141 0.01 -9.15 16.49
N GLN A 142 -0.31 -7.87 16.41
CA GLN A 142 -0.84 -7.12 17.55
C GLN A 142 -2.22 -7.60 17.98
N THR A 143 -2.56 -7.28 19.24
CA THR A 143 -3.94 -7.38 19.76
C THR A 143 -4.78 -6.24 19.19
N THR A 144 -6.08 -6.47 19.04
CA THR A 144 -7.07 -5.43 18.71
C THR A 144 -7.58 -4.74 19.98
N PRO A 145 -7.65 -3.40 20.06
CA PRO A 145 -7.20 -2.43 19.04
C PRO A 145 -5.67 -2.31 18.97
N LYS A 146 -5.14 -2.29 17.75
CA LYS A 146 -3.71 -2.13 17.53
C LYS A 146 -3.23 -0.71 17.80
N ARG A 147 -1.91 -0.53 17.81
CA ARG A 147 -1.24 0.76 17.87
C ARG A 147 -0.20 0.84 16.76
N CYS A 148 0.14 2.04 16.33
CA CYS A 148 1.30 2.25 15.47
C CYS A 148 2.55 1.60 16.09
N GLY A 149 3.37 0.95 15.26
CA GLY A 149 4.58 0.22 15.69
C GLY A 149 5.57 1.03 16.55
N HIS A 150 5.53 2.36 16.43
CA HIS A 150 6.42 3.27 17.16
C HIS A 150 5.78 3.90 18.42
N ILE A 151 4.54 3.54 18.74
CA ILE A 151 3.83 4.06 19.93
C ILE A 151 3.93 3.04 21.07
N ALA A 152 4.22 3.52 22.28
CA ALA A 152 4.29 2.67 23.46
C ALA A 152 2.95 2.01 23.80
N GLY A 153 3.00 0.82 24.44
CA GLY A 153 1.84 0.09 24.91
C GLY A 153 1.27 -0.91 23.90
N LYS A 154 2.04 -1.28 22.87
CA LYS A 154 1.73 -2.41 22.00
C LYS A 154 1.66 -3.71 22.79
N GLN A 155 0.79 -4.61 22.38
CA GLN A 155 0.71 -5.99 22.84
C GLN A 155 0.52 -6.92 21.66
N ILE A 156 1.19 -8.07 21.70
CA ILE A 156 1.05 -9.13 20.70
C ILE A 156 0.12 -10.23 21.20
N ILE A 157 -0.54 -10.90 20.25
CA ILE A 157 -1.36 -12.09 20.52
C ILE A 157 -0.47 -13.31 20.82
N SER A 158 -1.04 -14.39 21.36
CA SER A 158 -0.26 -15.62 21.59
C SER A 158 0.27 -16.22 20.28
N ARG A 159 1.31 -17.04 20.37
CA ARG A 159 1.91 -17.71 19.20
C ARG A 159 0.91 -18.53 18.42
N GLU A 160 0.07 -19.31 19.09
CA GLU A 160 -0.95 -20.14 18.45
C GLU A 160 -1.98 -19.31 17.66
N LYS A 161 -2.34 -18.13 18.20
CA LYS A 161 -3.25 -17.22 17.49
C LYS A 161 -2.57 -16.54 16.31
N ALA A 162 -1.29 -16.20 16.44
CA ALA A 162 -0.51 -15.59 15.38
C ALA A 162 -0.28 -16.58 14.23
N GLU A 163 0.14 -17.81 14.53
CA GLU A 163 0.27 -18.89 13.56
C GLU A 163 -1.04 -19.13 12.80
N ALA A 164 -2.15 -19.26 13.52
CA ALA A 164 -3.47 -19.42 12.92
C ALA A 164 -3.86 -18.22 12.05
N ARG A 165 -3.51 -16.98 12.44
CA ARG A 165 -3.76 -15.76 11.66
C ARG A 165 -3.04 -15.81 10.32
N PHE A 166 -1.74 -16.11 10.31
CA PHE A 166 -0.94 -16.09 9.09
C PHE A 166 -1.21 -17.30 8.19
N THR A 167 -1.39 -18.50 8.76
CA THR A 167 -1.84 -19.67 7.99
C THR A 167 -3.18 -19.38 7.29
N ALA A 168 -4.13 -18.75 8.01
CA ALA A 168 -5.42 -18.39 7.42
C ALA A 168 -5.31 -17.29 6.35
N ALA A 169 -4.35 -16.37 6.49
CA ALA A 169 -4.09 -15.35 5.47
C ALA A 169 -3.54 -15.97 4.18
N VAL A 170 -2.57 -16.87 4.31
CA VAL A 170 -1.98 -17.61 3.18
C VAL A 170 -3.02 -18.49 2.49
N ASP A 171 -3.81 -19.26 3.25
CA ASP A 171 -4.88 -20.13 2.72
C ASP A 171 -6.05 -19.34 2.09
N ALA A 172 -6.20 -18.06 2.44
CA ALA A 172 -7.27 -17.23 1.91
C ALA A 172 -7.03 -16.74 0.49
N LYS A 173 -5.78 -16.74 0.02
CA LYS A 173 -5.42 -16.21 -1.31
C LYS A 173 -6.26 -16.88 -2.40
N GLN A 174 -6.72 -16.07 -3.35
CA GLN A 174 -7.42 -16.51 -4.56
C GLN A 174 -6.48 -16.50 -5.78
N SER A 175 -5.30 -15.89 -5.63
CA SER A 175 -4.20 -15.94 -6.59
C SER A 175 -2.93 -16.40 -5.88
N GLU A 176 -2.20 -17.34 -6.51
CA GLU A 176 -0.87 -17.72 -6.03
C GLU A 176 0.12 -16.55 -6.06
N ASP A 177 -0.13 -15.60 -6.94
CA ASP A 177 0.72 -14.42 -7.13
C ASP A 177 0.56 -13.36 -6.03
N THR A 178 -0.56 -13.34 -5.33
CA THR A 178 -0.75 -12.43 -4.19
C THR A 178 0.29 -12.70 -3.12
N VAL A 179 0.98 -11.64 -2.68
CA VAL A 179 2.04 -11.71 -1.68
C VAL A 179 1.47 -11.43 -0.30
N VAL A 180 1.74 -12.31 0.67
CA VAL A 180 1.39 -12.12 2.08
C VAL A 180 2.65 -11.85 2.88
N ILE A 181 2.69 -10.70 3.56
CA ILE A 181 3.78 -10.26 4.41
C ILE A 181 3.33 -10.37 5.87
N ALA A 182 4.02 -11.15 6.69
CA ALA A 182 3.77 -11.22 8.12
C ALA A 182 4.63 -10.20 8.86
N ARG A 183 3.97 -9.28 9.59
CA ARG A 183 4.66 -8.36 10.47
C ARG A 183 4.61 -8.86 11.91
N THR A 184 5.77 -8.86 12.58
CA THR A 184 5.83 -9.07 14.02
C THR A 184 6.19 -7.78 14.73
N ASP A 185 5.41 -7.44 15.74
CA ASP A 185 5.63 -6.33 16.67
C ASP A 185 6.17 -6.81 18.04
N ALA A 186 6.71 -8.04 18.12
CA ALA A 186 7.17 -8.62 19.38
C ALA A 186 8.28 -7.80 20.01
N TYR A 187 9.24 -7.31 19.22
CA TYR A 187 10.28 -6.43 19.73
C TYR A 187 9.68 -5.04 20.08
N GLY A 188 9.84 -4.62 21.32
CA GLY A 188 9.29 -3.38 21.85
C GLY A 188 7.80 -3.43 22.23
N SER A 189 7.14 -4.60 22.21
CA SER A 189 5.80 -4.77 22.79
C SER A 189 5.87 -5.04 24.30
N ALA A 190 4.76 -4.78 25.01
CA ALA A 190 4.71 -4.94 26.46
C ALA A 190 4.83 -6.40 26.92
N ASN A 191 4.56 -7.35 26.04
CA ASN A 191 4.56 -8.79 26.32
C ASN A 191 5.39 -9.61 25.32
N GLY A 192 6.40 -9.00 24.70
CA GLY A 192 7.36 -9.63 23.83
C GLY A 192 8.77 -9.10 24.11
N ASP A 193 9.74 -9.72 23.47
CA ASP A 193 11.16 -9.38 23.54
C ASP A 193 11.87 -9.77 22.24
N TRP A 194 13.19 -9.68 22.21
CA TRP A 194 14.01 -10.03 21.03
C TRP A 194 13.91 -11.52 20.66
N GLU A 195 13.93 -12.41 21.65
CA GLU A 195 13.83 -13.85 21.39
C GLU A 195 12.44 -14.23 20.83
N GLU A 196 11.40 -13.65 21.40
CA GLU A 196 10.04 -13.80 20.87
C GLU A 196 9.93 -13.27 19.43
N HIS A 197 10.63 -12.18 19.14
CA HIS A 197 10.67 -11.58 17.80
C HIS A 197 11.29 -12.51 16.76
N LEU A 198 12.43 -13.14 17.09
CA LEU A 198 13.08 -14.13 16.24
C LEU A 198 12.23 -15.39 16.05
N GLU A 199 11.67 -15.91 17.13
CA GLU A 199 10.84 -17.12 17.10
C GLU A 199 9.60 -16.95 16.24
N ARG A 200 8.96 -15.78 16.32
CA ARG A 200 7.82 -15.44 15.47
C ARG A 200 8.20 -15.33 13.98
N GLY A 201 9.37 -14.78 13.68
CA GLY A 201 9.87 -14.74 12.31
C GLY A 201 9.98 -16.14 11.70
N ARG A 202 10.54 -17.11 12.44
CA ARG A 202 10.63 -18.52 12.01
C ARG A 202 9.25 -19.16 11.85
N MET A 203 8.40 -18.97 12.85
CA MET A 203 7.03 -19.51 12.85
C MET A 203 6.19 -18.99 11.67
N TYR A 204 6.37 -17.72 11.28
CA TYR A 204 5.65 -17.15 10.15
C TYR A 204 6.18 -17.67 8.81
N ALA A 205 7.48 -17.90 8.71
CA ALA A 205 8.08 -18.59 7.56
C ALA A 205 7.48 -20.01 7.41
N ASP A 206 7.40 -20.76 8.51
CA ASP A 206 6.79 -22.10 8.53
C ASP A 206 5.29 -22.07 8.18
N ALA A 207 4.58 -20.98 8.48
CA ALA A 207 3.19 -20.78 8.10
C ALA A 207 3.02 -20.49 6.58
N GLY A 208 4.11 -20.32 5.83
CA GLY A 208 4.12 -20.16 4.38
C GLY A 208 3.90 -18.74 3.88
N VAL A 209 4.16 -17.71 4.70
CA VAL A 209 4.14 -16.32 4.23
C VAL A 209 5.29 -16.06 3.26
N ASP A 210 5.11 -15.09 2.38
CA ASP A 210 6.10 -14.78 1.34
C ASP A 210 7.27 -13.94 1.87
N LEU A 211 7.00 -13.03 2.82
CA LEU A 211 8.00 -12.21 3.52
C LEU A 211 7.66 -12.09 5.00
N VAL A 212 8.70 -11.86 5.79
CA VAL A 212 8.53 -11.41 7.18
C VAL A 212 9.04 -9.99 7.33
N TRP A 213 8.24 -9.15 7.98
CA TRP A 213 8.61 -7.82 8.39
C TRP A 213 8.83 -7.80 9.92
N PRO A 214 10.09 -7.78 10.38
CA PRO A 214 10.42 -7.55 11.77
C PRO A 214 10.28 -6.06 12.10
N GLU A 215 9.20 -5.66 12.74
CA GLU A 215 9.05 -4.27 13.16
C GLU A 215 9.99 -3.96 14.33
N MET A 216 10.86 -3.01 14.13
CA MET A 216 11.82 -2.55 15.11
C MET A 216 11.49 -1.10 15.47
N PRO A 217 11.13 -0.80 16.74
CA PRO A 217 10.67 0.53 17.13
C PRO A 217 11.78 1.61 17.05
N ASN A 218 13.03 1.20 17.06
CA ASN A 218 14.19 2.05 16.85
C ASN A 218 15.35 1.19 16.32
N PRO A 219 15.32 0.83 15.01
CA PRO A 219 16.24 -0.13 14.45
C PRO A 219 17.68 0.41 14.46
N SER A 220 18.62 -0.43 14.88
CA SER A 220 20.04 -0.23 14.68
C SER A 220 20.58 -1.10 13.55
N ARG A 221 21.80 -0.82 13.07
CA ARG A 221 22.54 -1.70 12.16
C ARG A 221 22.67 -3.10 12.76
N GLU A 222 23.02 -3.18 14.05
CA GLU A 222 23.19 -4.45 14.76
C GLU A 222 21.90 -5.27 14.81
N ASP A 223 20.78 -4.65 15.09
CA ASP A 223 19.46 -5.32 15.12
C ASP A 223 19.11 -5.88 13.74
N ALA A 224 19.28 -5.09 12.67
CA ALA A 224 18.99 -5.53 11.32
C ALA A 224 19.86 -6.71 10.87
N VAL A 225 21.17 -6.65 11.14
CA VAL A 225 22.11 -7.73 10.81
C VAL A 225 21.78 -8.98 11.63
N ASN A 226 21.67 -8.86 12.96
CA ASN A 226 21.41 -9.99 13.84
C ASN A 226 20.09 -10.70 13.52
N TYR A 227 19.03 -9.93 13.18
CA TYR A 227 17.77 -10.54 12.80
C TYR A 227 17.90 -11.35 11.51
N ALA A 228 18.45 -10.74 10.45
CA ALA A 228 18.59 -11.38 9.16
C ALA A 228 19.46 -12.63 9.23
N GLU A 229 20.66 -12.55 9.84
CA GLU A 229 21.57 -13.69 9.98
C GLU A 229 20.91 -14.82 10.76
N THR A 230 20.27 -14.53 11.89
CA THR A 230 19.63 -15.54 12.75
C THR A 230 18.46 -16.23 12.07
N ILE A 231 17.65 -15.50 11.31
CA ILE A 231 16.53 -16.09 10.55
C ILE A 231 17.07 -16.95 9.41
N HIS A 232 18.07 -16.47 8.68
CA HIS A 232 18.63 -17.18 7.53
C HIS A 232 19.45 -18.43 7.90
N GLU A 233 19.86 -18.61 9.16
CA GLU A 233 20.42 -19.90 9.63
C GLU A 233 19.44 -21.07 9.44
N THR A 234 18.14 -20.83 9.58
CA THR A 234 17.09 -21.86 9.48
C THR A 234 16.20 -21.73 8.25
N HIS A 235 16.05 -20.52 7.74
CA HIS A 235 15.18 -20.17 6.59
C HIS A 235 15.96 -19.34 5.56
N PRO A 236 16.98 -19.91 4.89
CA PRO A 236 17.92 -19.16 4.04
C PRO A 236 17.27 -18.47 2.84
N ASP A 237 16.13 -18.94 2.38
CA ASP A 237 15.41 -18.40 1.23
C ASP A 237 14.30 -17.42 1.61
N LEU A 238 14.04 -17.20 2.91
CA LEU A 238 13.01 -16.28 3.37
C LEU A 238 13.40 -14.84 3.04
N LYS A 239 12.51 -14.16 2.36
CA LYS A 239 12.66 -12.73 2.08
C LYS A 239 12.19 -11.90 3.28
N LEU A 240 12.92 -10.84 3.59
CA LEU A 240 12.59 -9.92 4.67
C LEU A 240 12.08 -8.59 4.12
N ALA A 241 11.27 -7.89 4.90
CA ALA A 241 10.86 -6.52 4.65
C ALA A 241 11.43 -5.59 5.72
N PHE A 242 11.79 -4.36 5.34
CA PHE A 242 12.36 -3.37 6.24
C PHE A 242 11.65 -2.02 6.14
N ASN A 243 11.19 -1.52 7.27
CA ASN A 243 10.65 -0.17 7.39
C ASN A 243 11.79 0.82 7.64
N TYR A 244 12.21 1.53 6.61
CA TYR A 244 13.21 2.59 6.70
C TYR A 244 12.53 3.93 7.04
N SER A 245 11.73 3.96 8.09
CA SER A 245 10.87 5.10 8.43
C SER A 245 11.63 6.41 8.53
N SER A 246 11.06 7.47 7.97
CA SER A 246 11.57 8.84 8.11
C SER A 246 11.52 9.38 9.56
N SER A 247 10.89 8.65 10.48
CA SER A 247 10.88 9.00 11.91
C SER A 247 12.09 8.51 12.70
N PHE A 248 13.00 7.73 12.08
CA PHE A 248 14.20 7.20 12.76
C PHE A 248 15.43 8.10 12.70
N ALA A 249 15.31 9.27 12.07
CA ALA A 249 16.40 10.26 12.01
C ALA A 249 17.73 9.71 11.42
N TRP A 250 17.64 8.83 10.41
CA TRP A 250 18.81 8.21 9.75
C TRP A 250 19.88 9.23 9.32
N SER A 251 19.49 10.46 9.03
CA SER A 251 20.40 11.54 8.65
C SER A 251 21.28 12.05 9.81
N GLU A 252 20.99 11.66 11.04
CA GLU A 252 21.77 12.02 12.25
C GLU A 252 22.76 10.90 12.64
N GLU A 253 22.67 9.72 12.00
CA GLU A 253 23.59 8.61 12.23
C GLU A 253 24.92 8.84 11.51
N ASP A 254 26.02 8.50 12.16
CA ASP A 254 27.37 8.59 11.57
C ASP A 254 27.58 7.57 10.44
N ASP A 255 26.92 6.40 10.51
CA ASP A 255 27.01 5.28 9.56
C ASP A 255 25.63 4.64 9.38
N PRO A 256 24.69 5.32 8.67
CA PRO A 256 23.35 4.78 8.47
C PRO A 256 23.36 3.56 7.56
N LEU A 257 22.45 2.61 7.80
CA LEU A 257 22.23 1.49 6.89
C LEU A 257 21.81 1.99 5.50
N THR A 258 22.46 1.47 4.47
CA THR A 258 22.06 1.74 3.09
C THR A 258 21.04 0.70 2.61
N PHE A 259 20.25 1.04 1.58
CA PHE A 259 19.31 0.08 0.97
C PHE A 259 20.04 -1.11 0.35
N GLN A 260 21.25 -0.89 -0.20
CA GLN A 260 22.06 -1.98 -0.75
C GLN A 260 22.50 -2.97 0.33
N GLU A 261 22.98 -2.47 1.47
CA GLU A 261 23.36 -3.35 2.60
C GLU A 261 22.15 -4.14 3.13
N LEU A 262 20.97 -3.51 3.22
CA LEU A 262 19.75 -4.22 3.58
C LEU A 262 19.39 -5.29 2.55
N GLY A 263 19.49 -4.98 1.26
CA GLY A 263 19.29 -5.94 0.17
C GLY A 263 20.22 -7.14 0.24
N ASP A 264 21.50 -6.90 0.52
CA ASP A 264 22.55 -7.94 0.68
C ASP A 264 22.27 -8.84 1.91
N LEU A 265 21.66 -8.29 2.96
CA LEU A 265 21.19 -9.03 4.14
C LEU A 265 19.90 -9.84 3.90
N GLY A 266 19.25 -9.69 2.74
CA GLY A 266 18.00 -10.39 2.40
C GLY A 266 16.72 -9.60 2.68
N TYR A 267 16.81 -8.32 3.04
CA TYR A 267 15.65 -7.44 3.06
C TYR A 267 15.27 -7.05 1.63
N LYS A 268 14.46 -7.87 1.01
CA LYS A 268 14.08 -7.74 -0.40
C LYS A 268 12.99 -6.69 -0.66
N TYR A 269 12.30 -6.26 0.37
CA TYR A 269 11.31 -5.19 0.31
C TYR A 269 11.64 -4.12 1.34
N ILE A 270 11.97 -2.91 0.87
CA ILE A 270 12.33 -1.75 1.70
C ILE A 270 11.33 -0.63 1.43
N PHE A 271 10.83 0.01 2.47
CA PHE A 271 9.86 1.09 2.31
C PHE A 271 10.04 2.20 3.35
N ILE A 272 9.60 3.40 3.00
CA ILE A 272 9.55 4.55 3.91
C ILE A 272 8.09 4.87 4.20
N THR A 273 7.59 4.42 5.34
CA THR A 273 6.17 4.48 5.73
C THR A 273 5.53 5.85 5.54
N LEU A 274 6.23 6.93 5.90
CA LEU A 274 5.67 8.28 5.98
C LEU A 274 6.15 9.22 4.86
N ALA A 275 6.78 8.70 3.78
CA ALA A 275 7.38 9.54 2.75
C ALA A 275 6.40 10.55 2.15
N GLY A 276 5.28 10.10 1.61
CA GLY A 276 4.26 10.98 1.02
C GLY A 276 3.59 11.89 2.06
N LEU A 277 3.32 11.35 3.26
CA LEU A 277 2.69 12.15 4.33
C LEU A 277 3.56 13.33 4.75
N HIS A 278 4.84 13.09 5.05
CA HIS A 278 5.75 14.15 5.48
C HIS A 278 6.01 15.16 4.36
N SER A 279 6.21 14.69 3.13
CA SER A 279 6.40 15.57 1.97
C SER A 279 5.19 16.47 1.73
N GLY A 280 3.99 15.88 1.68
CA GLY A 280 2.75 16.62 1.47
C GLY A 280 2.44 17.59 2.62
N ALA A 281 2.53 17.13 3.87
CA ALA A 281 2.27 17.97 5.03
C ALA A 281 3.22 19.17 5.13
N HIS A 282 4.52 18.94 4.84
CA HIS A 282 5.50 20.02 4.82
C HIS A 282 5.19 21.05 3.73
N ALA A 283 4.99 20.61 2.50
CA ALA A 283 4.70 21.51 1.39
C ALA A 283 3.41 22.33 1.63
N VAL A 284 2.33 21.66 2.01
CA VAL A 284 1.05 22.34 2.31
C VAL A 284 1.19 23.34 3.46
N TYR A 285 1.92 22.98 4.52
CA TYR A 285 2.15 23.91 5.65
C TYR A 285 2.89 25.17 5.22
N GLU A 286 4.03 25.03 4.50
CA GLU A 286 4.83 26.17 4.06
C GLU A 286 4.05 27.07 3.09
N ASP A 287 3.29 26.50 2.18
CA ASP A 287 2.50 27.25 1.20
C ASP A 287 1.32 27.98 1.86
N PHE A 288 0.56 27.30 2.71
CA PHE A 288 -0.57 27.93 3.40
C PHE A 288 -0.11 29.02 4.37
N LYS A 289 1.07 28.85 4.98
CA LYS A 289 1.67 29.88 5.81
C LYS A 289 1.99 31.14 4.97
N LYS A 290 2.63 30.98 3.81
CA LYS A 290 2.92 32.10 2.89
C LYS A 290 1.65 32.81 2.42
N LEU A 291 0.63 32.06 2.00
CA LEU A 291 -0.65 32.61 1.61
C LEU A 291 -1.32 33.41 2.73
N ALA A 292 -1.20 32.96 3.98
CA ALA A 292 -1.76 33.65 5.14
C ALA A 292 -0.97 34.95 5.52
N GLU A 293 0.32 35.01 5.22
CA GLU A 293 1.21 36.12 5.61
C GLU A 293 1.37 37.19 4.51
N ALA A 294 1.22 36.81 3.23
CA ALA A 294 1.64 37.60 2.07
C ALA A 294 0.55 37.81 1.00
N ASP A 295 -0.71 37.42 1.25
CA ASP A 295 -1.83 37.54 0.31
C ASP A 295 -1.48 37.03 -1.11
N GLU A 296 -1.75 37.84 -2.17
CA GLU A 296 -1.49 37.51 -3.57
C GLU A 296 0.00 37.25 -3.88
N THR A 297 0.94 37.86 -3.14
CA THR A 297 2.37 37.60 -3.38
C THR A 297 2.75 36.19 -2.95
N GLY A 298 2.07 35.60 -1.96
CA GLY A 298 2.20 34.19 -1.62
C GLY A 298 1.75 33.25 -2.74
N GLN A 299 0.69 33.65 -3.46
CA GLN A 299 0.23 32.92 -4.65
C GLN A 299 1.24 33.01 -5.80
N PHE A 300 1.79 34.18 -6.08
CA PHE A 300 2.81 34.33 -7.14
C PHE A 300 4.06 33.47 -6.84
N GLU A 301 4.52 33.42 -5.62
CA GLU A 301 5.63 32.53 -5.23
C GLU A 301 5.28 31.03 -5.39
N LEU A 302 4.02 30.66 -5.22
CA LEU A 302 3.55 29.29 -5.46
C LEU A 302 3.56 28.98 -6.95
N GLU A 303 3.02 29.87 -7.78
CA GLU A 303 3.02 29.74 -9.25
C GLU A 303 4.45 29.61 -9.77
N ASP A 304 5.37 30.51 -9.39
CA ASP A 304 6.78 30.44 -9.80
C ASP A 304 7.48 29.11 -9.48
N ARG A 305 7.03 28.38 -8.45
CA ARG A 305 7.64 27.11 -8.07
C ARG A 305 7.20 25.93 -8.91
N TYR A 306 5.99 25.93 -9.42
CA TYR A 306 5.51 24.80 -10.24
C TYR A 306 5.54 25.10 -11.74
N LEU A 307 5.83 26.32 -12.17
CA LEU A 307 6.13 26.64 -13.57
C LEU A 307 7.22 25.73 -14.11
N GLU A 308 6.98 25.12 -15.27
CA GLU A 308 7.88 24.15 -15.93
C GLU A 308 8.14 22.88 -15.09
N HIS A 309 7.44 22.68 -13.98
CA HIS A 309 7.57 21.47 -13.19
C HIS A 309 6.69 20.34 -13.77
N PRO A 310 7.11 19.06 -13.72
CA PRO A 310 6.31 17.94 -14.26
C PRO A 310 4.90 17.80 -13.67
N THR A 311 4.60 18.47 -12.56
CA THR A 311 3.27 18.49 -11.94
C THR A 311 2.50 19.80 -12.16
N GLU A 312 3.00 20.68 -13.03
CA GLU A 312 2.39 21.97 -13.32
C GLU A 312 0.97 21.79 -13.88
N SER A 313 0.82 20.98 -14.92
CA SER A 313 -0.47 20.73 -15.54
C SER A 313 -1.27 19.70 -14.77
N HIS A 314 -2.21 20.18 -13.95
CA HIS A 314 -3.18 19.30 -13.27
C HIS A 314 -4.12 18.58 -14.25
N HIS A 315 -4.31 19.11 -15.47
CA HIS A 315 -5.08 18.47 -16.53
C HIS A 315 -4.35 17.26 -17.10
N GLU A 316 -3.04 17.33 -17.30
CA GLU A 316 -2.23 16.18 -17.70
C GLU A 316 -2.14 15.13 -16.59
N LEU A 317 -1.93 15.57 -15.35
CA LEU A 317 -1.95 14.68 -14.18
C LEU A 317 -3.27 13.91 -14.04
N SER A 318 -4.38 14.50 -14.46
CA SER A 318 -5.71 13.88 -14.42
C SER A 318 -6.10 13.15 -15.71
N PHE A 319 -5.25 13.18 -16.74
CA PHE A 319 -5.50 12.58 -18.07
C PHE A 319 -6.73 13.14 -18.78
N VAL A 320 -7.01 14.44 -18.63
CA VAL A 320 -8.18 15.08 -19.23
C VAL A 320 -8.27 14.83 -20.73
N SER A 321 -7.18 14.99 -21.47
CA SER A 321 -7.13 14.74 -22.91
C SER A 321 -7.61 13.34 -23.29
N ARG A 322 -7.18 12.32 -22.57
CA ARG A 322 -7.66 10.94 -22.81
C ARG A 322 -9.16 10.77 -22.56
N TYR A 323 -9.71 11.45 -21.55
CA TYR A 323 -11.13 11.41 -21.30
C TYR A 323 -11.92 12.18 -22.37
N GLN A 324 -11.39 13.29 -22.88
CA GLN A 324 -11.95 14.03 -24.02
C GLN A 324 -11.96 13.17 -25.30
N ASP A 325 -10.89 12.43 -25.58
CA ASP A 325 -10.82 11.47 -26.70
C ASP A 325 -11.90 10.39 -26.59
N ILE A 326 -12.08 9.84 -25.40
CA ILE A 326 -13.14 8.85 -25.13
C ILE A 326 -14.52 9.48 -25.36
N GLU A 327 -14.75 10.68 -24.83
CA GLU A 327 -16.01 11.40 -24.97
C GLU A 327 -16.32 11.66 -26.46
N THR A 328 -15.36 12.19 -27.22
CA THR A 328 -15.53 12.46 -28.65
C THR A 328 -15.76 11.21 -29.49
N LYS A 329 -15.28 10.07 -29.03
CA LYS A 329 -15.52 8.76 -29.69
C LYS A 329 -16.95 8.28 -29.54
N PHE A 330 -17.59 8.55 -28.42
CA PHE A 330 -18.91 8.01 -28.09
C PHE A 330 -20.05 9.05 -28.15
N ASP A 331 -19.75 10.35 -28.05
CA ASP A 331 -20.71 11.44 -28.18
C ASP A 331 -20.40 12.27 -29.44
N PRO A 332 -21.24 12.20 -30.49
CA PRO A 332 -21.03 12.94 -31.75
C PRO A 332 -20.97 14.46 -31.58
N GLU A 333 -21.57 14.99 -30.50
CA GLU A 333 -21.62 16.43 -30.23
C GLU A 333 -20.44 16.92 -29.36
N ALA A 334 -19.67 16.00 -28.74
CA ALA A 334 -18.60 16.35 -27.82
C ALA A 334 -17.51 17.18 -28.49
N ARG A 335 -17.02 16.75 -29.65
CA ARG A 335 -16.02 17.50 -30.42
C ARG A 335 -16.45 18.95 -30.67
N ARG A 336 -17.71 19.15 -31.12
CA ARG A 336 -18.24 20.50 -31.37
C ARG A 336 -18.30 21.33 -30.09
N ARG A 337 -18.65 20.72 -28.94
CA ARG A 337 -18.70 21.45 -27.66
C ARG A 337 -17.30 21.87 -27.23
N ILE A 338 -16.29 21.01 -27.37
CA ILE A 338 -14.89 21.31 -27.05
C ILE A 338 -14.37 22.44 -27.95
N GLU A 339 -14.56 22.35 -29.27
CA GLU A 339 -14.12 23.36 -30.25
C GLU A 339 -14.84 24.74 -30.13
N GLN A 340 -16.03 24.77 -29.55
CA GLN A 340 -16.86 26.00 -29.40
C GLN A 340 -16.83 26.60 -27.99
N SER A 341 -16.11 26.00 -27.07
CA SER A 341 -15.97 26.49 -25.69
C SER A 341 -14.53 26.93 -25.44
N GLU A 342 -14.38 27.88 -24.52
CA GLU A 342 -13.06 28.27 -23.99
C GLU A 342 -12.66 27.31 -22.86
N GLY A 343 -11.38 26.99 -22.74
CA GLY A 343 -10.82 26.13 -21.71
C GLY A 343 -9.74 25.19 -22.25
N PHE A 344 -9.28 24.30 -21.41
CA PHE A 344 -8.22 23.36 -21.76
C PHE A 344 -8.62 22.43 -22.93
N SER A 345 -7.78 22.37 -23.98
CA SER A 345 -7.83 21.39 -25.07
C SER A 345 -6.42 21.03 -25.49
N ASP A 346 -6.23 19.86 -26.16
CA ASP A 346 -4.91 19.38 -26.60
C ASP A 346 -4.16 20.32 -27.56
N GLU A 347 -4.83 21.33 -28.13
CA GLU A 347 -4.25 22.29 -29.05
C GLU A 347 -3.83 23.60 -28.37
N GLU A 348 -4.18 23.80 -27.08
CA GLU A 348 -3.83 24.99 -26.31
C GLU A 348 -3.00 24.61 -25.08
N THR A 349 -1.84 25.22 -24.96
CA THR A 349 -1.10 25.23 -23.69
C THR A 349 -1.99 25.81 -22.59
N ASP A 350 -1.90 25.26 -21.38
CA ASP A 350 -2.57 25.74 -20.18
C ASP A 350 -2.53 27.30 -20.17
N PRO A 351 -3.63 28.02 -19.91
CA PRO A 351 -3.66 29.49 -19.95
C PRO A 351 -2.64 30.20 -19.04
N ILE A 352 -1.97 29.45 -18.16
CA ILE A 352 -0.86 29.97 -17.33
C ILE A 352 0.42 30.17 -18.18
N THR A 353 0.56 29.51 -19.32
CA THR A 353 1.78 29.56 -20.18
C THR A 353 1.63 30.37 -21.46
N SER A 354 0.50 31.04 -21.70
CA SER A 354 0.40 31.92 -22.86
C SER A 354 1.20 33.20 -22.60
N ASP A 355 2.45 33.17 -23.04
CA ASP A 355 3.22 34.39 -23.29
C ASP A 355 2.46 35.24 -24.32
N ASP A 356 1.70 36.18 -23.83
CA ASP A 356 1.32 37.31 -24.65
C ASP A 356 2.36 38.40 -24.53
N ASP A 357 3.00 38.69 -25.63
CA ASP A 357 3.95 39.80 -25.93
C ASP A 357 3.52 41.19 -25.39
#